data_914cc654eba82ad214e5f8c41f55fe98
#
_entry.id   914cc654eba82ad214e5f8c41f55fe98
#
_cell.length_a   1.000
_cell.length_b   1.000
_cell.length_c   1.000
_cell.angle_alpha   90.00
_cell.angle_beta   90.00
_cell.angle_gamma   90.00
#
_symmetry.space_group_name_H-M   'P 1'
#
loop_
_entity.id
_entity.type
_entity.pdbx_description
1 polymer ?
#
loop_
_entity_poly.entity_id
_entity_poly.type
_entity_poly.pdbx_seq_one_letter_code
_entity_poly.pdbx_strand_id
1 'polypeptide(L)'
;IANDLEGKWEYGKFDFNSRDRHIIDGLSNLSFVQREDSSYVMVCRGGGIWVSKDGVSEYNQITDKSVYPDVDGQFEDPVIWRDHIQYHMIVNDWLGRIAYYLRSKDAVNWVIDPGEAYMPGIAKHENGQIENWFKYERLKIFQDKYGRAIQANLAVIDTLKKEDKPFDNHSSKNI
;
A
#
# COMPACT_ATOMS: atom_id res chain seq x y z
N ILE A 1 5.75 -19.12 4.40
CA ILE A 1 6.01 -18.66 5.78
C ILE A 1 7.37 -19.18 6.20
N ALA A 2 8.17 -18.37 6.86
CA ALA A 2 9.45 -18.76 7.45
C ALA A 2 9.64 -18.02 8.79
N ASN A 3 10.44 -18.59 9.69
CA ASN A 3 10.77 -17.96 10.96
C ASN A 3 11.86 -16.88 10.83
N ASP A 4 12.64 -16.96 9.78
CA ASP A 4 13.64 -15.96 9.39
C ASP A 4 13.81 -15.92 7.86
N LEU A 5 14.49 -14.89 7.33
CA LEU A 5 14.64 -14.69 5.88
C LEU A 5 15.50 -15.78 5.22
N GLU A 6 16.45 -16.37 5.93
CA GLU A 6 17.35 -17.42 5.43
C GLU A 6 16.84 -18.83 5.81
N GLY A 7 15.76 -18.90 6.55
CA GLY A 7 15.16 -20.14 7.02
C GLY A 7 14.44 -20.93 5.93
N LYS A 8 13.94 -22.10 6.31
CA LYS A 8 13.10 -22.91 5.43
C LYS A 8 11.74 -22.23 5.23
N TRP A 9 11.38 -21.97 3.99
CA TRP A 9 10.08 -21.40 3.60
C TRP A 9 9.04 -22.50 3.41
N GLU A 10 7.87 -22.29 3.98
CA GLU A 10 6.70 -23.12 3.78
C GLU A 10 5.67 -22.38 2.93
N TYR A 11 5.11 -23.09 1.93
CA TYR A 11 4.05 -22.55 1.10
C TYR A 11 2.72 -22.64 1.83
N GLY A 12 1.94 -21.57 1.77
CA GLY A 12 0.57 -21.50 2.26
C GLY A 12 -0.32 -20.68 1.31
N LYS A 13 -1.62 -20.90 1.39
CA LYS A 13 -2.62 -20.05 0.73
C LYS A 13 -3.40 -19.29 1.76
N PHE A 14 -3.76 -18.06 1.43
CA PHE A 14 -4.76 -17.34 2.19
C PHE A 14 -6.15 -17.82 1.82
N ASP A 15 -6.97 -18.07 2.82
CA ASP A 15 -8.41 -18.30 2.64
C ASP A 15 -9.14 -16.98 2.86
N PHE A 16 -10.00 -16.62 1.91
CA PHE A 16 -10.78 -15.38 1.94
C PHE A 16 -12.26 -15.70 2.10
N ASN A 17 -12.87 -15.18 3.15
CA ASN A 17 -14.28 -15.32 3.45
C ASN A 17 -14.97 -13.95 3.37
N SER A 18 -15.84 -13.77 2.39
CA SER A 18 -16.60 -12.54 2.22
C SER A 18 -17.70 -12.34 3.28
N ARG A 19 -18.02 -13.38 4.06
CA ARG A 19 -19.09 -13.38 5.06
C ARG A 19 -20.44 -12.93 4.45
N ASP A 20 -20.75 -13.49 3.30
CA ASP A 20 -21.97 -13.16 2.51
C ASP A 20 -22.03 -11.71 2.01
N ARG A 21 -20.92 -10.96 2.09
CA ARG A 21 -20.81 -9.63 1.49
C ARG A 21 -20.47 -9.73 0.02
N HIS A 22 -20.79 -8.68 -0.71
CA HIS A 22 -20.22 -8.49 -2.04
C HIS A 22 -18.69 -8.38 -1.92
N ILE A 23 -17.97 -9.25 -2.64
CA ILE A 23 -16.52 -9.19 -2.64
C ILE A 23 -16.08 -7.91 -3.35
N ILE A 24 -15.31 -7.10 -2.66
CA ILE A 24 -14.69 -5.93 -3.27
C ILE A 24 -13.60 -6.41 -4.22
N ASP A 25 -13.77 -6.13 -5.50
CA ASP A 25 -12.86 -6.54 -6.56
C ASP A 25 -11.41 -6.12 -6.31
N GLY A 26 -10.47 -6.83 -6.92
CA GLY A 26 -9.06 -6.48 -6.84
C GLY A 26 -8.34 -7.05 -5.61
N LEU A 27 -8.53 -8.34 -5.31
CA LEU A 27 -7.73 -9.10 -4.34
C LEU A 27 -6.28 -9.28 -4.85
N SER A 28 -5.60 -8.18 -5.06
CA SER A 28 -4.20 -8.11 -5.47
C SER A 28 -3.51 -6.92 -4.78
N ASN A 29 -2.20 -6.77 -4.95
CA ASN A 29 -1.41 -5.70 -4.33
C ASN A 29 -1.71 -5.58 -2.82
N LEU A 30 -1.58 -6.71 -2.12
CA LEU A 30 -1.96 -6.83 -0.71
C LEU A 30 -0.96 -6.12 0.19
N SER A 31 -1.47 -5.44 1.20
CA SER A 31 -0.66 -4.86 2.27
C SER A 31 -1.22 -5.25 3.64
N PHE A 32 -0.35 -5.54 4.58
CA PHE A 32 -0.71 -6.13 5.87
C PHE A 32 -0.16 -5.31 7.03
N VAL A 33 -0.90 -5.27 8.13
CA VAL A 33 -0.43 -4.71 9.39
C VAL A 33 -0.97 -5.53 10.57
N GLN A 34 -0.15 -5.74 11.58
CA GLN A 34 -0.60 -6.33 12.83
C GLN A 34 -1.28 -5.28 13.72
N ARG A 35 -2.42 -5.65 14.31
CA ARG A 35 -3.15 -4.84 15.26
C ARG A 35 -2.64 -5.05 16.70
N GLU A 36 -3.11 -4.22 17.62
CA GLU A 36 -2.77 -4.30 19.04
C GLU A 36 -3.20 -5.62 19.71
N ASP A 37 -4.34 -6.16 19.25
CA ASP A 37 -4.87 -7.43 19.71
C ASP A 37 -4.21 -8.65 19.08
N SER A 38 -3.10 -8.44 18.38
CA SER A 38 -2.33 -9.45 17.64
C SER A 38 -3.04 -10.00 16.40
N SER A 39 -4.24 -9.56 16.07
CA SER A 39 -4.88 -9.85 14.77
C SER A 39 -4.20 -9.09 13.64
N TYR A 40 -4.50 -9.45 12.41
CA TYR A 40 -3.93 -8.82 11.21
C TYR A 40 -5.02 -8.20 10.36
N VAL A 41 -4.75 -7.01 9.88
CA VAL A 41 -5.53 -6.36 8.85
C VAL A 41 -4.80 -6.45 7.52
N MET A 42 -5.52 -6.73 6.49
CA MET A 42 -5.08 -6.67 5.10
C MET A 42 -5.95 -5.67 4.34
N VAL A 43 -5.33 -4.89 3.51
CA VAL A 43 -5.98 -4.07 2.49
C VAL A 43 -5.55 -4.55 1.11
N CYS A 44 -6.46 -4.53 0.16
CA CYS A 44 -6.20 -4.94 -1.23
C CYS A 44 -6.37 -3.76 -2.20
N ARG A 45 -6.00 -3.98 -3.45
CA ARG A 45 -6.11 -3.00 -4.54
C ARG A 45 -7.50 -2.37 -4.63
N GLY A 46 -8.56 -3.13 -4.42
CA GLY A 46 -9.94 -2.65 -4.46
C GLY A 46 -10.37 -1.84 -3.24
N GLY A 47 -9.52 -1.69 -2.23
CA GLY A 47 -9.81 -0.95 -1.00
C GLY A 47 -10.69 -1.69 0.01
N GLY A 48 -10.89 -3.00 -0.16
CA GLY A 48 -11.54 -3.84 0.84
C GLY A 48 -10.63 -4.09 2.04
N ILE A 49 -11.20 -4.07 3.23
CA ILE A 49 -10.52 -4.40 4.48
C ILE A 49 -10.89 -5.82 4.90
N TRP A 50 -9.86 -6.59 5.19
CA TRP A 50 -9.94 -7.99 5.59
C TRP A 50 -9.19 -8.19 6.91
N VAL A 51 -9.73 -9.02 7.78
CA VAL A 51 -9.13 -9.29 9.10
C VAL A 51 -8.92 -10.78 9.28
N SER A 52 -7.72 -11.14 9.72
CA SER A 52 -7.35 -12.49 10.16
C SER A 52 -6.95 -12.48 11.62
N LYS A 53 -7.27 -13.56 12.32
CA LYS A 53 -6.92 -13.73 13.73
C LYS A 53 -5.40 -13.77 13.97
N ASP A 54 -4.65 -14.37 13.05
CA ASP A 54 -3.22 -14.70 13.24
C ASP A 54 -2.35 -14.39 12.01
N GLY A 55 -2.95 -13.85 10.95
CA GLY A 55 -2.25 -13.48 9.71
C GLY A 55 -1.97 -14.63 8.74
N VAL A 56 -2.29 -15.86 9.11
CA VAL A 56 -2.05 -17.06 8.27
C VAL A 56 -3.30 -17.91 8.06
N SER A 57 -4.29 -17.79 8.94
CA SER A 57 -5.59 -18.41 8.80
C SER A 57 -6.51 -17.56 7.90
N GLU A 58 -7.78 -17.90 7.89
CA GLU A 58 -8.80 -17.21 7.10
C GLU A 58 -8.82 -15.70 7.30
N TYR A 59 -8.91 -14.96 6.22
CA TYR A 59 -9.16 -13.51 6.19
C TYR A 59 -10.64 -13.24 5.93
N ASN A 60 -11.29 -12.55 6.83
CA ASN A 60 -12.69 -12.20 6.78
C ASN A 60 -12.88 -10.77 6.30
N GLN A 61 -13.71 -10.56 5.27
CA GLN A 61 -14.05 -9.23 4.79
C GLN A 61 -14.87 -8.48 5.84
N ILE A 62 -14.47 -7.26 6.15
CA ILE A 62 -15.10 -6.43 7.17
C ILE A 62 -15.90 -5.28 6.55
N THR A 63 -15.40 -4.69 5.46
CA THR A 63 -16.06 -3.55 4.81
C THR A 63 -16.98 -4.00 3.68
N ASP A 64 -18.08 -3.27 3.48
CA ASP A 64 -19.03 -3.52 2.39
C ASP A 64 -18.70 -2.72 1.12
N LYS A 65 -17.77 -1.77 1.21
CA LYS A 65 -17.29 -0.94 0.12
C LYS A 65 -15.83 -0.56 0.31
N SER A 66 -15.22 -0.05 -0.73
CA SER A 66 -13.86 0.50 -0.70
C SER A 66 -13.73 1.60 0.36
N VAL A 67 -12.58 1.62 1.04
CA VAL A 67 -12.20 2.69 1.98
C VAL A 67 -11.43 3.83 1.31
N TYR A 68 -11.15 3.71 0.02
CA TYR A 68 -10.42 4.72 -0.73
C TYR A 68 -11.26 5.96 -1.04
N PRO A 69 -10.65 7.07 -1.43
CA PRO A 69 -11.38 8.26 -1.83
C PRO A 69 -12.40 8.00 -2.94
N ASP A 70 -13.56 8.64 -2.83
CA ASP A 70 -14.60 8.62 -3.86
C ASP A 70 -14.27 9.67 -4.94
N VAL A 71 -13.30 9.35 -5.79
CA VAL A 71 -12.84 10.18 -6.90
C VAL A 71 -12.75 9.33 -8.16
N ASP A 72 -12.75 9.99 -9.32
CA ASP A 72 -12.52 9.34 -10.63
C ASP A 72 -11.04 8.95 -10.77
N GLY A 73 -10.65 7.90 -10.06
CA GLY A 73 -9.28 7.39 -9.97
C GLY A 73 -9.21 5.87 -10.12
N GLN A 74 -8.00 5.37 -10.31
CA GLN A 74 -7.73 3.93 -10.34
C GLN A 74 -6.65 3.58 -9.33
N PHE A 75 -7.08 2.98 -8.23
CA PHE A 75 -6.23 2.70 -7.09
C PHE A 75 -5.47 1.41 -7.23
N GLU A 76 -4.21 1.42 -6.75
CA GLU A 76 -3.38 0.23 -6.57
C GLU A 76 -2.27 0.48 -5.55
N ASP A 77 -1.53 -0.57 -5.23
CA ASP A 77 -0.36 -0.53 -4.34
C ASP A 77 -0.61 0.15 -2.98
N PRO A 78 -1.67 -0.20 -2.24
CA PRO A 78 -1.84 0.32 -0.90
C PRO A 78 -0.67 -0.08 -0.02
N VAL A 79 -0.27 0.81 0.87
CA VAL A 79 0.71 0.53 1.92
C VAL A 79 0.12 0.94 3.24
N ILE A 80 0.01 -0.03 4.14
CA ILE A 80 -0.52 0.17 5.49
C ILE A 80 0.58 -0.05 6.51
N TRP A 81 0.66 0.82 7.52
CA TRP A 81 1.55 0.65 8.66
C TRP A 81 0.91 1.21 9.92
N ARG A 82 1.54 0.94 11.05
CA ARG A 82 1.09 1.41 12.36
C ARG A 82 2.24 2.04 13.13
N ASP A 83 1.99 3.15 13.77
CA ASP A 83 2.82 3.68 14.85
C ASP A 83 2.12 3.49 16.21
N HIS A 84 2.66 4.08 17.26
CA HIS A 84 2.08 3.99 18.61
C HIS A 84 0.82 4.87 18.79
N ILE A 85 0.43 5.65 17.80
CA ILE A 85 -0.71 6.56 17.87
C ILE A 85 -1.89 6.02 17.06
N GLN A 86 -1.63 5.50 15.83
CA GLN A 86 -2.67 5.15 14.88
C GLN A 86 -2.13 4.29 13.73
N TYR A 87 -3.06 3.91 12.86
CA TYR A 87 -2.76 3.27 11.58
C TYR A 87 -2.75 4.31 10.47
N HIS A 88 -1.90 4.09 9.51
CA HIS A 88 -1.68 4.93 8.35
C HIS A 88 -1.81 4.09 7.09
N MET A 89 -2.29 4.72 6.04
CA MET A 89 -2.35 4.12 4.72
C MET A 89 -2.01 5.16 3.66
N ILE A 90 -1.22 4.76 2.69
CA ILE A 90 -1.08 5.48 1.43
C ILE A 90 -1.54 4.56 0.32
N VAL A 91 -2.36 5.07 -0.58
CA VAL A 91 -2.81 4.37 -1.79
C VAL A 91 -2.48 5.19 -3.01
N ASN A 92 -1.93 4.55 -4.03
CA ASN A 92 -1.59 5.16 -5.30
C ASN A 92 -2.79 5.19 -6.24
N ASP A 93 -3.11 6.34 -6.80
CA ASP A 93 -3.96 6.49 -7.99
C ASP A 93 -3.05 6.55 -9.22
N TRP A 94 -2.89 5.40 -9.88
CA TRP A 94 -1.95 5.30 -10.99
C TRP A 94 -2.41 6.06 -12.25
N LEU A 95 -3.73 6.31 -12.41
CA LEU A 95 -4.26 7.11 -13.52
C LEU A 95 -4.02 8.61 -13.26
N GLY A 96 -4.33 9.07 -12.06
CA GLY A 96 -4.08 10.44 -11.63
C GLY A 96 -2.61 10.75 -11.39
N ARG A 97 -1.75 9.72 -11.26
CA ARG A 97 -0.32 9.84 -10.93
C ARG A 97 -0.07 10.52 -9.58
N ILE A 98 -0.98 10.32 -8.66
CA ILE A 98 -0.96 10.88 -7.30
C ILE A 98 -1.21 9.78 -6.28
N ALA A 99 -1.01 10.07 -5.02
CA ALA A 99 -1.40 9.18 -3.95
C ALA A 99 -2.17 9.91 -2.86
N TYR A 100 -3.02 9.17 -2.18
CA TYR A 100 -3.82 9.69 -1.07
C TYR A 100 -3.36 9.08 0.25
N TYR A 101 -3.43 9.89 1.30
CA TYR A 101 -3.14 9.47 2.65
C TYR A 101 -4.42 9.31 3.47
N LEU A 102 -4.49 8.19 4.17
CA LEU A 102 -5.60 7.86 5.06
C LEU A 102 -5.04 7.48 6.44
N ARG A 103 -5.83 7.70 7.46
CA ARG A 103 -5.52 7.32 8.85
C ARG A 103 -6.69 6.66 9.52
N SER A 104 -6.39 5.81 10.51
CA SER A 104 -7.40 5.07 11.26
C SER A 104 -6.94 4.82 12.69
N LYS A 105 -7.88 4.68 13.62
CA LYS A 105 -7.61 4.26 15.00
C LYS A 105 -7.72 2.75 15.20
N ASP A 106 -8.40 2.05 14.30
CA ASP A 106 -8.72 0.62 14.40
C ASP A 106 -8.33 -0.21 13.18
N ALA A 107 -7.75 0.44 12.15
CA ALA A 107 -7.41 -0.13 10.85
C ALA A 107 -8.62 -0.62 10.02
N VAL A 108 -9.83 -0.31 10.43
CA VAL A 108 -11.08 -0.67 9.73
C VAL A 108 -11.81 0.58 9.24
N ASN A 109 -11.96 1.56 10.11
CA ASN A 109 -12.59 2.83 9.80
C ASN A 109 -11.54 3.87 9.44
N TRP A 110 -11.53 4.28 8.17
CA TRP A 110 -10.49 5.16 7.62
C TRP A 110 -11.02 6.56 7.36
N VAL A 111 -10.20 7.54 7.68
CA VAL A 111 -10.41 8.95 7.37
C VAL A 111 -9.39 9.36 6.33
N ILE A 112 -9.88 9.91 5.23
CA ILE A 112 -9.05 10.46 4.16
C ILE A 112 -8.60 11.84 4.59
N ASP A 113 -7.30 12.07 4.62
CA ASP A 113 -6.76 13.42 4.86
C ASP A 113 -6.87 14.26 3.57
N PRO A 114 -7.08 15.57 3.70
CA PRO A 114 -7.19 16.45 2.54
C PRO A 114 -5.84 16.57 1.81
N GLY A 115 -5.92 16.60 0.49
CA GLY A 115 -4.76 16.73 -0.40
C GLY A 115 -4.10 15.40 -0.75
N GLU A 116 -3.06 15.48 -1.53
CA GLU A 116 -2.29 14.35 -2.03
C GLU A 116 -1.14 14.00 -1.06
N ALA A 117 -0.91 12.71 -0.85
CA ALA A 117 0.24 12.22 -0.07
C ALA A 117 1.56 12.45 -0.84
N TYR A 118 1.51 12.23 -2.14
CA TYR A 118 2.56 12.60 -3.08
C TYR A 118 2.01 12.79 -4.49
N MET A 119 2.77 13.49 -5.31
CA MET A 119 2.48 13.77 -6.73
C MET A 119 3.78 13.79 -7.53
N PRO A 120 3.74 13.87 -8.87
CA PRO A 120 4.94 14.06 -9.67
C PRO A 120 5.78 15.25 -9.20
N GLY A 121 7.09 15.10 -9.23
CA GLY A 121 8.02 16.16 -8.82
C GLY A 121 8.34 16.21 -7.31
N ILE A 122 7.95 15.20 -6.53
CA ILE A 122 8.30 15.14 -5.09
C ILE A 122 9.78 14.86 -4.83
N ALA A 123 10.45 14.17 -5.77
CA ALA A 123 11.84 13.76 -5.58
C ALA A 123 12.76 14.97 -5.71
N LYS A 124 13.19 15.49 -4.58
CA LYS A 124 14.11 16.60 -4.47
C LYS A 124 15.44 16.13 -3.87
N HIS A 125 16.52 16.28 -4.62
CA HIS A 125 17.87 15.98 -4.17
C HIS A 125 18.36 16.99 -3.14
N GLU A 126 19.36 16.63 -2.35
CA GLU A 126 20.00 17.53 -1.37
C GLU A 126 20.57 18.80 -2.00
N ASN A 127 21.02 18.74 -3.25
CA ASN A 127 21.50 19.90 -4.01
C ASN A 127 20.36 20.80 -4.54
N GLY A 128 19.08 20.45 -4.25
CA GLY A 128 17.92 21.18 -4.69
C GLY A 128 17.37 20.81 -6.08
N GLN A 129 18.03 19.94 -6.82
CA GLN A 129 17.54 19.43 -8.09
C GLN A 129 16.24 18.63 -7.86
N ILE A 130 15.25 18.83 -8.71
CA ILE A 130 13.99 18.09 -8.69
C ILE A 130 13.97 17.11 -9.85
N GLU A 131 13.73 15.84 -9.55
CA GLU A 131 13.46 14.82 -10.53
C GLU A 131 11.95 14.68 -10.74
N ASN A 132 11.51 14.93 -11.97
CA ASN A 132 10.10 14.84 -12.34
C ASN A 132 9.79 13.49 -13.00
N TRP A 133 9.85 12.43 -12.20
CA TRP A 133 9.48 11.11 -12.68
C TRP A 133 8.04 11.08 -13.19
N PHE A 134 7.79 10.31 -14.24
CA PHE A 134 6.45 10.17 -14.81
C PHE A 134 5.49 9.51 -13.82
N LYS A 135 5.97 8.47 -13.08
CA LYS A 135 5.22 7.80 -12.04
C LYS A 135 6.08 7.47 -10.82
N TYR A 136 5.38 7.45 -9.68
CA TYR A 136 5.86 6.95 -8.39
C TYR A 136 4.92 5.81 -7.97
N GLU A 137 5.43 4.60 -7.83
CA GLU A 137 4.66 3.39 -7.55
C GLU A 137 5.35 2.54 -6.49
N ARG A 138 4.67 1.49 -6.02
CA ARG A 138 5.27 0.45 -5.16
C ARG A 138 5.89 0.98 -3.88
N LEU A 139 5.29 2.00 -3.29
CA LEU A 139 5.76 2.57 -2.01
C LEU A 139 6.05 1.47 -0.99
N LYS A 140 7.18 1.61 -0.31
CA LYS A 140 7.50 0.85 0.91
C LYS A 140 7.96 1.80 1.99
N ILE A 141 7.46 1.61 3.20
CA ILE A 141 7.78 2.43 4.37
C ILE A 141 8.72 1.65 5.27
N PHE A 142 9.82 2.30 5.65
CA PHE A 142 10.66 1.89 6.76
C PHE A 142 10.25 2.63 8.02
N GLN A 143 10.19 1.90 9.12
CA GLN A 143 9.74 2.41 10.40
C GLN A 143 10.87 2.37 11.44
N ASP A 144 10.88 3.34 12.34
CA ASP A 144 11.73 3.27 13.53
C ASP A 144 11.13 2.32 14.59
N LYS A 145 11.82 2.19 15.70
CA LYS A 145 11.38 1.35 16.84
C LYS A 145 10.04 1.77 17.48
N TYR A 146 9.53 2.94 17.16
CA TYR A 146 8.23 3.44 17.61
C TYR A 146 7.14 3.30 16.53
N GLY A 147 7.45 2.68 15.42
CA GLY A 147 6.54 2.53 14.28
C GLY A 147 6.41 3.76 13.39
N ARG A 148 7.18 4.84 13.66
CA ARG A 148 7.12 6.05 12.84
C ARG A 148 7.80 5.82 11.50
N ALA A 149 7.16 6.27 10.43
CA ALA A 149 7.77 6.26 9.11
C ALA A 149 8.99 7.19 9.08
N ILE A 150 10.16 6.65 8.76
CA ILE A 150 11.43 7.40 8.70
C ILE A 150 12.03 7.41 7.30
N GLN A 151 11.55 6.53 6.43
CA GLN A 151 11.99 6.46 5.05
C GLN A 151 10.87 5.90 4.17
N ALA A 152 10.75 6.43 2.98
CA ALA A 152 9.89 5.93 1.92
C ALA A 152 10.74 5.52 0.73
N ASN A 153 10.52 4.32 0.19
CA ASN A 153 11.13 3.88 -1.06
C ASN A 153 10.05 3.69 -2.10
N LEU A 154 10.31 4.16 -3.29
CA LEU A 154 9.38 4.12 -4.41
C LEU A 154 10.06 3.50 -5.63
N ALA A 155 9.29 2.78 -6.43
CA ALA A 155 9.65 2.47 -7.79
C ALA A 155 9.22 3.64 -8.67
N VAL A 156 10.12 4.11 -9.54
CA VAL A 156 9.85 5.24 -10.43
C VAL A 156 10.11 4.86 -11.88
N ILE A 157 9.42 5.52 -12.78
CA ILE A 157 9.61 5.39 -14.23
C ILE A 157 9.46 6.77 -14.87
N ASP A 158 10.23 7.05 -15.90
CA ASP A 158 10.28 8.34 -16.58
C ASP A 158 9.34 8.45 -17.78
N THR A 159 8.71 7.35 -18.17
CA THR A 159 7.77 7.30 -19.31
C THR A 159 6.59 6.36 -19.05
N LEU A 160 5.67 6.28 -19.99
CA LEU A 160 4.59 5.30 -19.96
C LEU A 160 5.15 3.87 -20.05
N LYS A 161 4.70 2.97 -19.20
CA LYS A 161 5.15 1.57 -19.16
C LYS A 161 5.07 0.85 -20.53
N LYS A 162 4.08 1.19 -21.36
CA LYS A 162 3.97 0.64 -22.72
C LYS A 162 5.03 1.16 -23.70
N GLU A 163 5.69 2.25 -23.35
CA GLU A 163 6.76 2.88 -24.12
C GLU A 163 8.14 2.45 -23.64
N ASP A 164 8.21 1.85 -22.45
CA ASP A 164 9.41 1.28 -21.88
C ASP A 164 9.77 -0.01 -22.63
N LYS A 165 10.83 0.04 -23.42
CA LYS A 165 11.29 -1.09 -24.23
C LYS A 165 12.51 -1.73 -23.60
N PRO A 166 12.72 -3.04 -23.76
CA PRO A 166 13.94 -3.68 -23.33
C PRO A 166 15.16 -2.97 -23.94
N PHE A 167 16.13 -2.66 -23.09
CA PHE A 167 17.41 -2.03 -23.45
C PHE A 167 17.36 -0.54 -23.81
N ASP A 168 16.26 0.15 -23.63
CA ASP A 168 16.25 1.62 -23.65
C ASP A 168 16.59 2.17 -22.24
N ASN A 169 16.65 3.49 -22.12
CA ASN A 169 17.01 4.15 -20.86
C ASN A 169 15.81 4.40 -19.93
N HIS A 170 14.62 4.00 -20.36
CA HIS A 170 13.38 4.17 -19.58
C HIS A 170 13.20 3.00 -18.62
N SER A 171 14.10 2.81 -17.69
CA SER A 171 14.01 1.73 -16.72
C SER A 171 13.41 2.21 -15.39
N SER A 172 12.66 1.33 -14.75
CA SER A 172 12.24 1.54 -13.37
C SER A 172 13.44 1.65 -12.45
N LYS A 173 13.42 2.61 -11.55
CA LYS A 173 14.44 2.82 -10.53
C LYS A 173 13.80 2.84 -9.14
N ASN A 174 14.54 2.43 -8.14
CA ASN A 174 14.17 2.61 -6.73
C ASN A 174 14.80 3.91 -6.23
N ILE A 175 14.00 4.71 -5.56
CA ILE A 175 14.40 5.94 -4.89
C ILE A 175 13.92 5.97 -3.45
#